data_0964312bc96868afe283e716a85ddc1c
#
_entry.id   0964312bc96868afe283e716a85ddc1c
#
_cell.length_a   1.000
_cell.length_b   1.000
_cell.length_c   1.000
_cell.angle_alpha   90.00
_cell.angle_beta   90.00
_cell.angle_gamma   90.00
#
_symmetry.space_group_name_H-M   'P 1'
#
loop_
_entity.id
_entity.type
_entity.pdbx_description
1 polymer ?
#
loop_
_entity_poly.entity_id
_entity_poly.type
_entity_poly.pdbx_seq_one_letter_code
_entity_poly.pdbx_strand_id
1 'polypeptide(L)'
;IDKFSTGSIVTRLTTDVTNVQNAFQMCTRIAVRCPVMLVFALFMAMKINSRMALVFLAVLPILAIGMGILMKVVGPVFERAFKIYDRMNTVVQENVHGIRVVKAYVREDHETEKFENVSELLYRTFSKAQKTLACNMPLMQFCMYACMLLISWFGARLIVSGSMTTGELTSMFSYIMQILMSLMMVAMVFVMITMAKASAERVAELLSEKPDLHNPAQPVCEVKDGSIDFDAVDFSYKGDEHKLALRDVNLHIRSGQTIGILGGTGSAKSTLVQLIPRLYDVTRGSVKVGGVDVRDYDIETLRDEVAMVLQKNVLFSGTIKE
;
A
#
# COMPACT_ATOMS: atom_id res chain seq x y z
N ILE A 1 -2.31 3.96 -17.50
CA ILE A 1 -2.81 2.61 -17.15
C ILE A 1 -1.70 1.58 -17.38
N ASP A 2 -0.89 1.70 -18.41
CA ASP A 2 0.18 0.72 -18.72
C ASP A 2 1.30 0.65 -17.66
N LYS A 3 1.47 1.71 -16.86
CA LYS A 3 2.42 1.76 -15.74
C LYS A 3 1.98 0.88 -14.57
N PHE A 4 0.68 0.72 -14.35
CA PHE A 4 0.11 -0.04 -13.25
C PHE A 4 -0.76 -1.19 -13.77
N SER A 5 -0.61 -2.39 -13.20
CA SER A 5 -1.56 -3.47 -13.48
C SER A 5 -2.93 -3.17 -12.86
N THR A 6 -4.00 -3.63 -13.50
CA THR A 6 -5.37 -3.46 -12.99
C THR A 6 -5.53 -3.95 -11.54
N GLY A 7 -4.94 -5.10 -11.21
CA GLY A 7 -4.94 -5.63 -9.84
C GLY A 7 -4.24 -4.70 -8.84
N SER A 8 -3.13 -4.06 -9.25
CA SER A 8 -2.42 -3.08 -8.42
C SER A 8 -3.27 -1.84 -8.16
N ILE A 9 -3.97 -1.33 -9.19
CA ILE A 9 -4.88 -0.18 -9.05
C ILE A 9 -6.00 -0.50 -8.06
N VAL A 10 -6.66 -1.66 -8.22
CA VAL A 10 -7.74 -2.09 -7.32
C VAL A 10 -7.23 -2.20 -5.87
N THR A 11 -6.05 -2.83 -5.66
CA THR A 11 -5.47 -2.95 -4.32
C THR A 11 -5.17 -1.59 -3.69
N ARG A 12 -4.63 -0.64 -4.47
CA ARG A 12 -4.34 0.73 -4.01
C ARG A 12 -5.62 1.49 -3.62
N LEU A 13 -6.69 1.35 -4.42
CA LEU A 13 -7.97 2.02 -4.18
C LEU A 13 -8.83 1.37 -3.09
N THR A 14 -8.56 0.13 -2.71
CA THR A 14 -9.30 -0.59 -1.66
C THR A 14 -8.48 -0.77 -0.40
N THR A 15 -7.50 -1.66 -0.42
CA THR A 15 -6.71 -2.05 0.76
C THR A 15 -5.84 -0.91 1.26
N ASP A 16 -5.11 -0.22 0.38
CA ASP A 16 -4.24 0.87 0.80
C ASP A 16 -5.02 2.08 1.33
N VAL A 17 -6.14 2.43 0.71
CA VAL A 17 -7.04 3.47 1.22
C VAL A 17 -7.58 3.10 2.60
N THR A 18 -7.99 1.84 2.81
CA THR A 18 -8.45 1.36 4.12
C THR A 18 -7.36 1.45 5.18
N ASN A 19 -6.11 1.12 4.84
CA ASN A 19 -4.97 1.25 5.75
C ASN A 19 -4.73 2.71 6.16
N VAL A 20 -4.80 3.64 5.20
CA VAL A 20 -4.68 5.08 5.46
C VAL A 20 -5.83 5.59 6.33
N GLN A 21 -7.06 5.16 6.05
CA GLN A 21 -8.25 5.50 6.82
C GLN A 21 -8.14 5.03 8.27
N ASN A 22 -7.72 3.78 8.48
CA ASN A 22 -7.51 3.22 9.83
C ASN A 22 -6.43 3.98 10.60
N ALA A 23 -5.32 4.32 9.94
CA ALA A 23 -4.27 5.12 10.55
C ALA A 23 -4.74 6.53 10.89
N PHE A 24 -5.48 7.19 10.03
CA PHE A 24 -6.08 8.50 10.30
C PHE A 24 -7.03 8.44 11.50
N GLN A 25 -7.90 7.43 11.56
CA GLN A 25 -8.79 7.21 12.69
C GLN A 25 -8.01 6.99 14.00
N MET A 26 -6.95 6.19 13.96
CA MET A 26 -6.07 5.98 15.13
C MET A 26 -5.34 7.26 15.53
N CYS A 27 -4.81 8.02 14.57
CA CYS A 27 -4.14 9.28 14.83
C CYS A 27 -5.08 10.30 15.49
N THR A 28 -6.28 10.47 14.99
CA THR A 28 -7.24 11.42 15.56
C THR A 28 -7.75 11.03 16.94
N ARG A 29 -7.96 9.74 17.19
CA ARG A 29 -8.48 9.25 18.49
C ARG A 29 -7.40 9.04 19.54
N ILE A 30 -6.29 8.43 19.18
CA ILE A 30 -5.32 7.88 20.12
C ILE A 30 -4.08 8.75 20.21
N ALA A 31 -3.52 9.21 19.09
CA ALA A 31 -2.29 9.98 19.08
C ALA A 31 -2.43 11.34 19.75
N VAL A 32 -3.62 11.93 19.77
CA VAL A 32 -3.90 13.16 20.51
C VAL A 32 -4.23 12.85 21.96
N ARG A 33 -5.10 11.87 22.18
CA ARG A 33 -5.58 11.54 23.53
C ARG A 33 -4.48 11.01 24.46
N CYS A 34 -3.63 10.10 23.97
CA CYS A 34 -2.66 9.43 24.84
C CYS A 34 -1.58 10.36 25.41
N PRO A 35 -0.91 11.26 24.62
CA PRO A 35 0.01 12.23 25.19
C PRO A 35 -0.66 13.18 26.18
N VAL A 36 -1.86 13.65 25.87
CA VAL A 36 -2.62 14.53 26.78
C VAL A 36 -2.92 13.84 28.10
N MET A 37 -3.41 12.58 28.05
CA MET A 37 -3.68 11.79 29.25
C MET A 37 -2.41 11.50 30.04
N LEU A 38 -1.28 11.24 29.38
CA LEU A 38 0.00 11.00 30.05
C LEU A 38 0.49 12.26 30.75
N VAL A 39 0.48 13.41 30.08
CA VAL A 39 0.88 14.70 30.67
C VAL A 39 -0.06 15.06 31.85
N PHE A 40 -1.37 14.88 31.66
CA PHE A 40 -2.35 15.18 32.68
C PHE A 40 -2.20 14.27 33.92
N ALA A 41 -1.98 12.96 33.72
CA ALA A 41 -1.74 12.02 34.82
C ALA A 41 -0.46 12.37 35.60
N LEU A 42 0.63 12.72 34.90
CA LEU A 42 1.86 13.18 35.54
C LEU A 42 1.65 14.50 36.32
N PHE A 43 0.95 15.46 35.71
CA PHE A 43 0.64 16.74 36.38
C PHE A 43 -0.19 16.54 37.63
N MET A 44 -1.22 15.70 37.58
CA MET A 44 -2.05 15.41 38.74
C MET A 44 -1.28 14.62 39.82
N ALA A 45 -0.44 13.68 39.43
CA ALA A 45 0.44 12.99 40.37
C ALA A 45 1.40 13.95 41.07
N MET A 46 1.97 14.93 40.34
CA MET A 46 2.82 15.98 40.91
C MET A 46 2.06 16.90 41.89
N LYS A 47 0.79 17.19 41.61
CA LYS A 47 -0.09 17.97 42.49
C LYS A 47 -0.38 17.28 43.81
N ILE A 48 -0.57 15.95 43.80
CA ILE A 48 -0.82 15.16 45.00
C ILE A 48 0.47 15.08 45.84
N ASN A 49 1.55 14.58 45.28
CA ASN A 49 2.83 14.50 45.98
C ASN A 49 3.99 14.49 44.98
N SER A 50 4.77 15.57 44.99
CA SER A 50 5.90 15.76 44.06
C SER A 50 7.00 14.68 44.22
N ARG A 51 7.24 14.19 45.45
CA ARG A 51 8.24 13.13 45.69
C ARG A 51 7.80 11.79 45.11
N MET A 52 6.53 11.44 45.20
CA MET A 52 5.98 10.21 44.65
C MET A 52 5.89 10.28 43.11
N ALA A 53 5.65 11.47 42.56
CA ALA A 53 5.64 11.67 41.12
C ALA A 53 7.00 11.39 40.46
N LEU A 54 8.12 11.53 41.19
CA LEU A 54 9.45 11.16 40.73
C LEU A 54 9.57 9.65 40.41
N VAL A 55 8.79 8.79 41.08
CA VAL A 55 8.76 7.35 40.78
C VAL A 55 8.26 7.14 39.33
N PHE A 56 7.22 7.85 38.91
CA PHE A 56 6.73 7.78 37.55
C PHE A 56 7.76 8.30 36.54
N LEU A 57 8.39 9.43 36.91
CA LEU A 57 9.40 10.04 36.02
C LEU A 57 10.63 9.14 35.83
N ALA A 58 10.97 8.30 36.81
CA ALA A 58 12.06 7.34 36.72
C ALA A 58 11.67 6.09 35.92
N VAL A 59 10.43 5.61 36.07
CA VAL A 59 9.99 4.38 35.38
C VAL A 59 9.65 4.61 33.90
N LEU A 60 9.16 5.78 33.52
CA LEU A 60 8.86 6.12 32.14
C LEU A 60 10.04 5.92 31.17
N PRO A 61 11.24 6.50 31.43
CA PRO A 61 12.39 6.27 30.56
C PRO A 61 12.86 4.81 30.56
N ILE A 62 12.77 4.09 31.66
CA ILE A 62 13.11 2.66 31.72
C ILE A 62 12.21 1.87 30.77
N LEU A 63 10.91 2.13 30.81
CA LEU A 63 9.95 1.50 29.90
C LEU A 63 10.17 1.92 28.46
N ALA A 64 10.36 3.20 28.19
CA ALA A 64 10.60 3.71 26.84
C ALA A 64 11.86 3.10 26.21
N ILE A 65 12.94 3.00 26.98
CA ILE A 65 14.19 2.35 26.55
C ILE A 65 13.97 0.85 26.34
N GLY A 66 13.34 0.17 27.28
CA GLY A 66 13.04 -1.26 27.18
C GLY A 66 12.20 -1.60 25.96
N MET A 67 11.15 -0.84 25.70
CA MET A 67 10.32 -0.98 24.49
C MET A 67 11.10 -0.65 23.22
N GLY A 68 11.92 0.40 23.23
CA GLY A 68 12.75 0.79 22.10
C GLY A 68 13.77 -0.31 21.72
N ILE A 69 14.41 -0.93 22.73
CA ILE A 69 15.32 -2.06 22.53
C ILE A 69 14.56 -3.26 21.94
N LEU A 70 13.40 -3.60 22.51
CA LEU A 70 12.55 -4.68 22.03
C LEU A 70 12.16 -4.48 20.54
N MET A 71 11.69 -3.30 20.18
CA MET A 71 11.31 -2.96 18.81
C MET A 71 12.48 -3.05 17.85
N LYS A 72 13.65 -2.55 18.26
CA LYS A 72 14.88 -2.61 17.45
C LYS A 72 15.36 -4.06 17.20
N VAL A 73 15.14 -4.95 18.15
CA VAL A 73 15.52 -6.37 18.03
C VAL A 73 14.47 -7.15 17.23
N VAL A 74 13.19 -6.90 17.49
CA VAL A 74 12.09 -7.65 16.89
C VAL A 74 11.83 -7.25 15.43
N GLY A 75 11.96 -5.97 15.08
CA GLY A 75 11.67 -5.44 13.75
C GLY A 75 12.38 -6.21 12.62
N PRO A 76 13.72 -6.35 12.64
CA PRO A 76 14.44 -7.08 11.60
C PRO A 76 14.08 -8.57 11.51
N VAL A 77 13.66 -9.18 12.63
CA VAL A 77 13.23 -10.59 12.63
C VAL A 77 11.88 -10.75 11.94
N PHE A 78 10.94 -9.82 12.16
CA PHE A 78 9.68 -9.80 11.43
C PHE A 78 9.86 -9.54 9.93
N GLU A 79 10.72 -8.61 9.53
CA GLU A 79 11.02 -8.39 8.11
C GLU A 79 11.53 -9.65 7.42
N ARG A 80 12.42 -10.39 8.09
CA ARG A 80 12.90 -11.69 7.58
C ARG A 80 11.77 -12.71 7.50
N ALA A 81 10.90 -12.76 8.52
CA ALA A 81 9.77 -13.66 8.54
C ALA A 81 8.80 -13.39 7.40
N PHE A 82 8.50 -12.14 7.08
CA PHE A 82 7.66 -11.77 5.94
C PHE A 82 8.28 -12.17 4.59
N LYS A 83 9.60 -11.98 4.40
CA LYS A 83 10.29 -12.44 3.19
C LYS A 83 10.22 -13.97 3.01
N ILE A 84 10.30 -14.73 4.11
CA ILE A 84 10.14 -16.18 4.07
C ILE A 84 8.68 -16.55 3.77
N TYR A 85 7.73 -15.81 4.31
CA TYR A 85 6.31 -15.98 4.04
C TYR A 85 5.97 -15.76 2.55
N ASP A 86 6.54 -14.72 1.94
CA ASP A 86 6.40 -14.48 0.50
C ASP A 86 6.97 -15.63 -0.32
N ARG A 87 8.14 -16.16 0.09
CA ARG A 87 8.73 -17.34 -0.54
C ARG A 87 7.82 -18.57 -0.41
N MET A 88 7.21 -18.79 0.75
CA MET A 88 6.25 -19.87 0.95
C MET A 88 5.04 -19.74 0.02
N ASN A 89 4.48 -18.52 -0.11
CA ASN A 89 3.39 -18.24 -1.04
C ASN A 89 3.79 -18.53 -2.49
N THR A 90 5.02 -18.18 -2.88
CA THR A 90 5.54 -18.51 -4.23
C THR A 90 5.59 -20.02 -4.45
N VAL A 91 6.10 -20.80 -3.49
CA VAL A 91 6.13 -22.28 -3.59
C VAL A 91 4.71 -22.86 -3.72
N VAL A 92 3.76 -22.32 -2.95
CA VAL A 92 2.34 -22.75 -3.06
C VAL A 92 1.78 -22.41 -4.45
N GLN A 93 2.01 -21.21 -4.97
CA GLN A 93 1.55 -20.82 -6.30
C GLN A 93 2.18 -21.67 -7.40
N GLU A 94 3.49 -21.92 -7.33
CA GLU A 94 4.20 -22.80 -8.26
C GLU A 94 3.58 -24.20 -8.26
N ASN A 95 3.31 -24.77 -7.08
CA ASN A 95 2.70 -26.10 -6.96
C ASN A 95 1.26 -26.14 -7.49
N VAL A 96 0.44 -25.12 -7.21
CA VAL A 96 -0.92 -25.03 -7.73
C VAL A 96 -0.94 -24.95 -9.26
N HIS A 97 -0.09 -24.09 -9.85
CA HIS A 97 -0.01 -23.94 -11.30
C HIS A 97 0.63 -25.17 -11.97
N GLY A 98 1.67 -25.73 -11.35
CA GLY A 98 2.46 -26.84 -11.87
C GLY A 98 1.97 -28.23 -11.47
N ILE A 99 0.83 -28.39 -10.79
CA ILE A 99 0.40 -29.65 -10.20
C ILE A 99 0.32 -30.82 -11.20
N ARG A 100 -0.08 -30.53 -12.44
CA ARG A 100 -0.13 -31.54 -13.50
C ARG A 100 1.27 -32.04 -13.87
N VAL A 101 2.27 -31.17 -13.85
CA VAL A 101 3.67 -31.53 -14.13
C VAL A 101 4.22 -32.36 -12.96
N VAL A 102 4.00 -31.92 -11.73
CA VAL A 102 4.41 -32.65 -10.51
C VAL A 102 3.85 -34.08 -10.53
N LYS A 103 2.55 -34.22 -10.86
CA LYS A 103 1.88 -35.53 -10.99
C LYS A 103 2.44 -36.35 -12.14
N ALA A 104 2.66 -35.75 -13.31
CA ALA A 104 3.17 -36.46 -14.49
C ALA A 104 4.58 -37.04 -14.29
N TYR A 105 5.41 -36.37 -13.48
CA TYR A 105 6.78 -36.83 -13.20
C TYR A 105 6.95 -37.49 -11.83
N VAL A 106 5.84 -37.73 -11.09
CA VAL A 106 5.83 -38.39 -9.76
C VAL A 106 6.83 -37.69 -8.81
N ARG A 107 6.73 -36.36 -8.68
CA ARG A 107 7.63 -35.54 -7.88
C ARG A 107 6.96 -34.94 -6.63
N GLU A 108 5.89 -35.55 -6.15
CA GLU A 108 5.15 -35.08 -4.98
C GLU A 108 6.02 -35.01 -3.73
N ASP A 109 6.85 -36.01 -3.48
CA ASP A 109 7.71 -36.06 -2.31
C ASP A 109 8.73 -34.93 -2.31
N HIS A 110 9.31 -34.61 -3.48
CA HIS A 110 10.25 -33.52 -3.63
C HIS A 110 9.61 -32.15 -3.36
N GLU A 111 8.40 -31.91 -3.87
CA GLU A 111 7.69 -30.64 -3.63
C GLU A 111 7.19 -30.54 -2.18
N THR A 112 6.82 -31.67 -1.56
CA THR A 112 6.49 -31.72 -0.14
C THR A 112 7.68 -31.36 0.72
N GLU A 113 8.86 -31.96 0.47
CA GLU A 113 10.09 -31.62 1.17
C GLU A 113 10.49 -30.14 1.00
N LYS A 114 10.37 -29.61 -0.22
CA LYS A 114 10.60 -28.19 -0.52
C LYS A 114 9.69 -27.29 0.30
N PHE A 115 8.40 -27.63 0.40
CA PHE A 115 7.42 -26.87 1.18
C PHE A 115 7.70 -26.99 2.68
N GLU A 116 7.97 -28.19 3.19
CA GLU A 116 8.30 -28.42 4.60
C GLU A 116 9.52 -27.63 5.04
N ASN A 117 10.58 -27.60 4.23
CA ASN A 117 11.80 -26.84 4.52
C ASN A 117 11.52 -25.33 4.66
N VAL A 118 10.69 -24.75 3.76
CA VAL A 118 10.32 -23.33 3.83
C VAL A 118 9.40 -23.06 5.02
N SER A 119 8.44 -23.97 5.28
CA SER A 119 7.51 -23.90 6.41
C SER A 119 8.25 -23.96 7.76
N GLU A 120 9.21 -24.88 7.90
CA GLU A 120 10.02 -25.00 9.11
C GLU A 120 10.90 -23.75 9.34
N LEU A 121 11.49 -23.20 8.29
CA LEU A 121 12.25 -21.95 8.38
C LEU A 121 11.34 -20.77 8.82
N LEU A 122 10.13 -20.70 8.28
CA LEU A 122 9.11 -19.74 8.66
C LEU A 122 8.74 -19.88 10.14
N TYR A 123 8.41 -21.12 10.55
CA TYR A 123 8.06 -21.43 11.93
C TYR A 123 9.16 -21.02 12.91
N ARG A 124 10.42 -21.37 12.66
CA ARG A 124 11.54 -20.99 13.51
C ARG A 124 11.73 -19.48 13.60
N THR A 125 11.58 -18.79 12.47
CA THR A 125 11.77 -17.34 12.43
C THR A 125 10.63 -16.61 13.14
N PHE A 126 9.36 -16.99 12.90
CA PHE A 126 8.21 -16.45 13.62
C PHE A 126 8.24 -16.78 15.11
N SER A 127 8.59 -18.02 15.49
CA SER A 127 8.73 -18.43 16.88
C SER A 127 9.76 -17.57 17.61
N LYS A 128 10.90 -17.26 16.96
CA LYS A 128 11.93 -16.38 17.53
C LYS A 128 11.39 -14.95 17.72
N ALA A 129 10.69 -14.42 16.72
CA ALA A 129 10.05 -13.10 16.82
C ALA A 129 9.03 -13.05 17.95
N GLN A 130 8.13 -14.04 18.02
CA GLN A 130 7.10 -14.14 19.05
C GLN A 130 7.66 -14.33 20.47
N LYS A 131 8.66 -15.18 20.64
CA LYS A 131 9.35 -15.34 21.95
C LYS A 131 9.96 -14.04 22.42
N THR A 132 10.58 -13.29 21.52
CA THR A 132 11.18 -11.97 21.88
C THR A 132 10.07 -10.96 22.19
N LEU A 133 9.01 -10.93 21.40
CA LEU A 133 7.86 -10.05 21.65
C LEU A 133 7.13 -10.39 22.96
N ALA A 134 7.04 -11.68 23.29
CA ALA A 134 6.42 -12.13 24.54
C ALA A 134 7.12 -11.58 25.80
N CYS A 135 8.40 -11.22 25.73
CA CYS A 135 9.11 -10.56 26.83
C CYS A 135 8.56 -9.16 27.17
N ASN A 136 7.78 -8.56 26.26
CA ASN A 136 7.17 -7.25 26.50
C ASN A 136 6.19 -7.25 27.66
N MET A 137 5.32 -8.27 27.75
CA MET A 137 4.32 -8.37 28.83
C MET A 137 4.95 -8.50 30.22
N PRO A 138 5.90 -9.43 30.47
CA PRO A 138 6.61 -9.50 31.76
C PRO A 138 7.34 -8.21 32.12
N LEU A 139 7.98 -7.54 31.15
CA LEU A 139 8.66 -6.26 31.40
C LEU A 139 7.68 -5.18 31.89
N MET A 140 6.56 -5.03 31.20
CA MET A 140 5.49 -4.10 31.57
C MET A 140 4.93 -4.41 32.95
N GLN A 141 4.66 -5.69 33.21
CA GLN A 141 4.08 -6.16 34.47
C GLN A 141 5.04 -5.96 35.65
N PHE A 142 6.33 -6.23 35.42
CA PHE A 142 7.37 -5.97 36.41
C PHE A 142 7.46 -4.47 36.75
N CYS A 143 7.50 -3.58 35.76
CA CYS A 143 7.51 -2.15 35.99
C CYS A 143 6.25 -1.67 36.75
N MET A 144 5.07 -2.20 36.37
CA MET A 144 3.82 -1.89 37.02
C MET A 144 3.83 -2.29 38.52
N TYR A 145 4.20 -3.53 38.82
CA TYR A 145 4.25 -3.99 40.21
C TYR A 145 5.35 -3.30 41.03
N ALA A 146 6.51 -3.02 40.41
CA ALA A 146 7.55 -2.23 41.05
C ALA A 146 7.04 -0.82 41.44
N CYS A 147 6.35 -0.13 40.51
CA CYS A 147 5.69 1.14 40.80
C CYS A 147 4.67 1.01 41.93
N MET A 148 3.80 -0.01 41.87
CA MET A 148 2.80 -0.24 42.89
C MET A 148 3.42 -0.44 44.29
N LEU A 149 4.47 -1.28 44.38
CA LEU A 149 5.18 -1.54 45.64
C LEU A 149 5.83 -0.27 46.21
N LEU A 150 6.53 0.49 45.35
CA LEU A 150 7.19 1.73 45.75
C LEU A 150 6.16 2.76 46.25
N ILE A 151 5.09 2.94 45.47
CA ILE A 151 4.03 3.91 45.85
C ILE A 151 3.28 3.46 47.11
N SER A 152 3.01 2.16 47.26
CA SER A 152 2.43 1.63 48.52
C SER A 152 3.33 1.87 49.72
N TRP A 153 4.63 1.58 49.58
CA TRP A 153 5.59 1.74 50.68
C TRP A 153 5.76 3.20 51.09
N PHE A 154 6.01 4.08 50.12
CA PHE A 154 6.15 5.51 50.44
C PHE A 154 4.84 6.15 50.81
N GLY A 155 3.72 5.77 50.17
CA GLY A 155 2.39 6.28 50.49
C GLY A 155 1.92 5.90 51.89
N ALA A 156 2.15 4.66 52.32
CA ALA A 156 1.84 4.24 53.66
C ALA A 156 2.59 5.09 54.72
N ARG A 157 3.88 5.38 54.52
CA ARG A 157 4.67 6.25 55.39
C ARG A 157 4.10 7.68 55.44
N LEU A 158 3.68 8.21 54.29
CA LEU A 158 3.11 9.56 54.20
C LEU A 158 1.72 9.64 54.82
N ILE A 159 0.92 8.58 54.78
CA ILE A 159 -0.38 8.50 55.47
C ILE A 159 -0.18 8.46 56.96
N VAL A 160 0.74 7.63 57.47
CA VAL A 160 1.05 7.58 58.91
C VAL A 160 1.57 8.92 59.41
N SER A 161 2.33 9.66 58.62
CA SER A 161 2.79 11.02 58.98
C SER A 161 1.72 12.10 58.83
N GLY A 162 0.52 11.77 58.39
CA GLY A 162 -0.59 12.71 58.17
C GLY A 162 -0.44 13.64 56.96
N SER A 163 0.56 13.40 56.12
CA SER A 163 0.85 14.26 54.94
C SER A 163 0.19 13.79 53.66
N MET A 164 -0.57 12.69 53.70
CA MET A 164 -1.29 12.12 52.54
C MET A 164 -2.54 11.38 53.01
N THR A 165 -3.62 11.44 52.25
CA THR A 165 -4.85 10.69 52.47
C THR A 165 -4.86 9.35 51.75
N THR A 166 -5.71 8.40 52.23
CA THR A 166 -5.91 7.11 51.52
C THR A 166 -6.51 7.29 50.13
N GLY A 167 -7.34 8.31 49.94
CA GLY A 167 -7.91 8.64 48.62
C GLY A 167 -6.87 9.11 47.61
N GLU A 168 -5.90 9.89 48.07
CA GLU A 168 -4.76 10.31 47.24
C GLU A 168 -3.89 9.12 46.79
N LEU A 169 -3.64 8.16 47.70
CA LEU A 169 -2.91 6.94 47.37
C LEU A 169 -3.64 6.10 46.31
N THR A 170 -4.97 5.95 46.46
CA THR A 170 -5.80 5.25 45.47
C THR A 170 -5.76 5.94 44.10
N SER A 171 -5.77 7.27 44.08
CA SER A 171 -5.64 8.07 42.88
C SER A 171 -4.27 7.84 42.18
N MET A 172 -3.20 7.72 42.97
CA MET A 172 -1.87 7.40 42.43
C MET A 172 -1.83 6.03 41.72
N PHE A 173 -2.49 5.00 42.24
CA PHE A 173 -2.62 3.72 41.59
C PHE A 173 -3.36 3.82 40.25
N SER A 174 -4.41 4.63 40.20
CA SER A 174 -5.12 4.89 38.95
C SER A 174 -4.23 5.56 37.90
N TYR A 175 -3.38 6.50 38.32
CA TYR A 175 -2.43 7.17 37.42
C TYR A 175 -1.33 6.25 36.92
N ILE A 176 -0.86 5.25 37.72
CA ILE A 176 0.07 4.22 37.23
C ILE A 176 -0.54 3.53 35.99
N MET A 177 -1.76 3.00 36.14
CA MET A 177 -2.44 2.29 35.08
C MET A 177 -2.62 3.17 33.84
N GLN A 178 -3.03 4.42 34.01
CA GLN A 178 -3.24 5.35 32.92
C GLN A 178 -1.95 5.70 32.18
N ILE A 179 -0.84 5.92 32.88
CA ILE A 179 0.47 6.22 32.29
C ILE A 179 0.96 5.04 31.46
N LEU A 180 0.91 3.83 32.02
CA LEU A 180 1.37 2.62 31.34
C LEU A 180 0.53 2.31 30.08
N MET A 181 -0.80 2.40 30.19
CA MET A 181 -1.71 2.22 29.06
C MET A 181 -1.47 3.27 27.97
N SER A 182 -1.28 4.53 28.35
CA SER A 182 -0.98 5.60 27.39
C SER A 182 0.33 5.35 26.64
N LEU A 183 1.36 4.86 27.33
CA LEU A 183 2.65 4.55 26.71
C LEU A 183 2.53 3.39 25.68
N MET A 184 1.79 2.33 26.04
CA MET A 184 1.50 1.22 25.11
C MET A 184 0.76 1.70 23.87
N MET A 185 -0.25 2.55 24.05
CA MET A 185 -1.03 3.08 22.92
C MET A 185 -0.21 3.98 21.99
N VAL A 186 0.69 4.81 22.54
CA VAL A 186 1.61 5.62 21.72
C VAL A 186 2.50 4.74 20.86
N ALA A 187 3.05 3.64 21.40
CA ALA A 187 3.86 2.70 20.63
C ALA A 187 3.06 2.05 19.50
N MET A 188 1.81 1.67 19.75
CA MET A 188 0.92 1.09 18.74
C MET A 188 0.61 2.08 17.61
N VAL A 189 0.33 3.34 17.93
CA VAL A 189 0.10 4.39 16.94
C VAL A 189 1.32 4.58 16.05
N PHE A 190 2.52 4.58 16.60
CA PHE A 190 3.75 4.71 15.83
C PHE A 190 3.91 3.60 14.78
N VAL A 191 3.64 2.35 15.16
CA VAL A 191 3.65 1.20 14.23
C VAL A 191 2.61 1.39 13.13
N MET A 192 1.38 1.78 13.47
CA MET A 192 0.30 1.99 12.50
C MET A 192 0.62 3.11 11.51
N ILE A 193 1.19 4.22 11.97
CA ILE A 193 1.61 5.33 11.09
C ILE A 193 2.69 4.85 10.11
N THR A 194 3.66 4.06 10.60
CA THR A 194 4.74 3.53 9.75
C THR A 194 4.20 2.61 8.65
N MET A 195 3.24 1.74 8.98
CA MET A 195 2.58 0.88 7.99
C MET A 195 1.73 1.68 6.99
N ALA A 196 0.98 2.67 7.48
CA ALA A 196 0.12 3.49 6.64
C ALA A 196 0.91 4.41 5.69
N LYS A 197 2.13 4.81 6.07
CA LYS A 197 3.00 5.64 5.21
C LYS A 197 3.24 4.97 3.86
N ALA A 198 3.60 3.69 3.83
CA ALA A 198 3.82 2.96 2.58
C ALA A 198 2.55 2.87 1.72
N SER A 199 1.38 2.65 2.34
CA SER A 199 0.10 2.66 1.65
C SER A 199 -0.25 4.05 1.11
N ALA A 200 -0.02 5.10 1.88
CA ALA A 200 -0.26 6.49 1.47
C ALA A 200 0.64 6.89 0.28
N GLU A 201 1.90 6.50 0.28
CA GLU A 201 2.83 6.75 -0.83
C GLU A 201 2.33 6.08 -2.13
N ARG A 202 1.86 4.81 -2.07
CA ARG A 202 1.31 4.12 -3.24
C ARG A 202 0.01 4.75 -3.76
N VAL A 203 -0.87 5.22 -2.86
CA VAL A 203 -2.08 5.94 -3.25
C VAL A 203 -1.73 7.29 -3.87
N ALA A 204 -0.80 8.04 -3.25
CA ALA A 204 -0.35 9.32 -3.77
C ALA A 204 0.32 9.19 -5.14
N GLU A 205 1.13 8.15 -5.36
CA GLU A 205 1.73 7.84 -6.67
C GLU A 205 0.63 7.66 -7.74
N LEU A 206 -0.43 6.91 -7.44
CA LEU A 206 -1.53 6.70 -8.37
C LEU A 206 -2.30 8.00 -8.66
N LEU A 207 -2.60 8.78 -7.61
CA LEU A 207 -3.36 10.03 -7.75
C LEU A 207 -2.55 11.16 -8.42
N SER A 208 -1.23 11.11 -8.33
CA SER A 208 -0.34 12.09 -8.97
C SER A 208 0.00 11.76 -10.42
N GLU A 209 -0.39 10.57 -10.89
CA GLU A 209 -0.15 10.18 -12.27
C GLU A 209 -0.96 11.05 -13.22
N LYS A 210 -0.28 11.60 -14.20
CA LYS A 210 -0.90 12.43 -15.24
C LYS A 210 -0.94 11.63 -16.54
N PRO A 211 -2.01 11.74 -17.32
CA PRO A 211 -2.05 11.13 -18.65
C PRO A 211 -0.96 11.76 -19.54
N ASP A 212 -0.31 10.95 -20.36
CA ASP A 212 0.71 11.41 -21.31
C ASP A 212 0.07 12.13 -22.52
N LEU A 213 -1.19 11.79 -22.81
CA LEU A 213 -1.94 12.39 -23.92
C LEU A 213 -2.65 13.65 -23.43
N HIS A 214 -2.37 14.75 -24.11
CA HIS A 214 -2.97 16.06 -23.83
C HIS A 214 -3.51 16.68 -25.12
N ASN A 215 -4.54 17.49 -24.98
CA ASN A 215 -5.03 18.32 -26.07
C ASN A 215 -4.00 19.39 -26.42
N PRO A 216 -3.84 19.74 -27.71
CA PRO A 216 -3.03 20.88 -28.13
C PRO A 216 -3.67 22.20 -27.63
N ALA A 217 -2.91 23.30 -27.70
CA ALA A 217 -3.39 24.61 -27.24
C ALA A 217 -4.61 25.13 -28.01
N GLN A 218 -4.77 24.71 -29.26
CA GLN A 218 -5.91 25.03 -30.15
C GLN A 218 -6.37 23.74 -30.83
N PRO A 219 -7.18 22.91 -30.16
CA PRO A 219 -7.65 21.65 -30.71
C PRO A 219 -8.66 21.86 -31.83
N VAL A 220 -8.60 20.98 -32.84
CA VAL A 220 -9.65 20.87 -33.87
C VAL A 220 -10.80 20.09 -33.30
N CYS A 221 -12.00 20.67 -33.32
CA CYS A 221 -13.23 20.10 -32.72
C CYS A 221 -14.22 19.61 -33.80
N GLU A 222 -13.78 19.28 -35.00
CA GLU A 222 -14.63 18.77 -36.06
C GLU A 222 -13.85 17.81 -36.97
N VAL A 223 -14.36 16.60 -37.16
CA VAL A 223 -13.82 15.62 -38.10
C VAL A 223 -14.58 15.74 -39.44
N LYS A 224 -13.86 16.11 -40.48
CA LYS A 224 -14.49 16.45 -41.77
C LYS A 224 -15.03 15.25 -42.51
N ASP A 225 -14.28 14.14 -42.51
CA ASP A 225 -14.66 12.90 -43.19
C ASP A 225 -13.96 11.68 -42.57
N GLY A 226 -14.32 10.48 -43.03
CA GLY A 226 -13.74 9.22 -42.52
C GLY A 226 -12.52 8.74 -43.25
N SER A 227 -11.73 9.62 -43.93
CA SER A 227 -10.47 9.22 -44.49
C SER A 227 -9.40 9.04 -43.43
N ILE A 228 -8.48 8.07 -43.61
CA ILE A 228 -7.42 7.77 -42.66
C ILE A 228 -6.11 7.58 -43.42
N ASP A 229 -5.09 8.32 -43.00
CA ASP A 229 -3.76 8.26 -43.57
C ASP A 229 -2.72 7.92 -42.49
N PHE A 230 -1.88 6.94 -42.78
CA PHE A 230 -0.66 6.65 -42.03
C PHE A 230 0.53 7.05 -42.88
N ASP A 231 1.32 7.99 -42.44
CA ASP A 231 2.48 8.52 -43.15
C ASP A 231 3.77 8.13 -42.40
N ALA A 232 4.53 7.17 -42.90
CA ALA A 232 5.81 6.68 -42.37
C ALA A 232 5.75 6.44 -40.85
N VAL A 233 4.74 5.71 -40.39
CA VAL A 233 4.45 5.52 -38.98
C VAL A 233 5.32 4.44 -38.35
N ASP A 234 6.11 4.84 -37.35
CA ASP A 234 6.79 3.97 -36.40
C ASP A 234 6.12 4.06 -35.04
N PHE A 235 5.93 2.92 -34.37
CA PHE A 235 5.35 2.90 -33.04
C PHE A 235 6.01 1.90 -32.10
N SER A 236 6.30 2.34 -30.86
CA SER A 236 6.77 1.53 -29.74
C SER A 236 6.01 1.86 -28.45
N TYR A 237 5.49 0.87 -27.73
CA TYR A 237 4.79 1.05 -26.45
C TYR A 237 5.67 1.64 -25.34
N LYS A 238 7.00 1.48 -25.44
CA LYS A 238 7.95 1.97 -24.44
C LYS A 238 8.78 3.16 -24.93
N GLY A 239 8.49 3.70 -26.11
CA GLY A 239 9.30 4.75 -26.71
C GLY A 239 10.71 4.29 -27.13
N ASP A 240 11.00 2.97 -27.13
CA ASP A 240 12.28 2.41 -27.52
C ASP A 240 12.33 2.20 -29.03
N GLU A 241 13.16 2.98 -29.71
CA GLU A 241 13.32 2.92 -31.16
C GLU A 241 13.88 1.56 -31.65
N HIS A 242 14.49 0.77 -30.77
CA HIS A 242 14.99 -0.56 -31.12
C HIS A 242 13.91 -1.67 -31.03
N LYS A 243 12.76 -1.37 -30.38
CA LYS A 243 11.66 -2.32 -30.16
C LYS A 243 10.35 -1.78 -30.73
N LEU A 244 10.35 -1.54 -32.04
CA LEU A 244 9.17 -1.07 -32.75
C LEU A 244 8.12 -2.18 -32.89
N ALA A 245 6.87 -1.89 -32.57
CA ALA A 245 5.72 -2.73 -32.86
C ALA A 245 5.20 -2.52 -34.27
N LEU A 246 5.30 -1.30 -34.77
CA LEU A 246 5.04 -0.94 -36.18
C LEU A 246 6.26 -0.22 -36.71
N ARG A 247 6.59 -0.48 -38.00
CA ARG A 247 7.73 0.13 -38.67
C ARG A 247 7.36 0.58 -40.08
N ASP A 248 7.58 1.86 -40.36
CA ASP A 248 7.40 2.49 -41.67
C ASP A 248 6.05 2.13 -42.33
N VAL A 249 4.97 2.26 -41.56
CA VAL A 249 3.62 1.96 -42.03
C VAL A 249 3.11 3.13 -42.86
N ASN A 250 2.82 2.83 -44.13
CA ASN A 250 2.21 3.76 -45.08
C ASN A 250 0.90 3.17 -45.57
N LEU A 251 -0.22 3.84 -45.26
CA LEU A 251 -1.56 3.36 -45.58
C LEU A 251 -2.47 4.55 -45.88
N HIS A 252 -3.24 4.48 -46.95
CA HIS A 252 -4.22 5.50 -47.31
C HIS A 252 -5.59 4.86 -47.48
N ILE A 253 -6.55 5.27 -46.69
CA ILE A 253 -7.93 4.78 -46.67
C ILE A 253 -8.87 5.94 -46.97
N ARG A 254 -9.72 5.79 -47.97
CA ARG A 254 -10.71 6.80 -48.37
C ARG A 254 -11.97 6.66 -47.49
N SER A 255 -12.67 7.77 -47.29
CA SER A 255 -13.97 7.76 -46.64
C SER A 255 -14.94 6.77 -47.27
N GLY A 256 -15.65 5.98 -46.47
CA GLY A 256 -16.59 4.94 -46.92
C GLY A 256 -15.94 3.63 -47.36
N GLN A 257 -14.63 3.50 -47.29
CA GLN A 257 -13.91 2.29 -47.70
C GLN A 257 -13.88 1.24 -46.59
N THR A 258 -14.08 -0.03 -46.94
CA THR A 258 -13.88 -1.15 -46.02
C THR A 258 -12.54 -1.80 -46.25
N ILE A 259 -11.72 -1.87 -45.19
CA ILE A 259 -10.37 -2.44 -45.24
C ILE A 259 -10.27 -3.70 -44.41
N GLY A 260 -9.73 -4.78 -45.00
CA GLY A 260 -9.39 -6.01 -44.29
C GLY A 260 -7.93 -6.03 -43.89
N ILE A 261 -7.63 -6.19 -42.59
CA ILE A 261 -6.27 -6.31 -42.05
C ILE A 261 -6.01 -7.76 -41.65
N LEU A 262 -5.15 -8.47 -42.42
CA LEU A 262 -4.82 -9.87 -42.20
C LEU A 262 -3.42 -10.02 -41.62
N GLY A 263 -3.23 -11.02 -40.79
CA GLY A 263 -1.92 -11.33 -40.18
C GLY A 263 -2.02 -12.28 -39.00
N GLY A 264 -0.92 -12.91 -38.65
CA GLY A 264 -0.81 -13.83 -37.51
C GLY A 264 -0.99 -13.16 -36.16
N THR A 265 -1.07 -13.95 -35.11
CA THR A 265 -1.06 -13.44 -33.70
C THR A 265 0.27 -12.73 -33.44
N GLY A 266 0.21 -11.55 -32.84
CA GLY A 266 1.41 -10.74 -32.56
C GLY A 266 1.88 -9.83 -33.71
N SER A 267 1.19 -9.78 -34.87
CA SER A 267 1.55 -8.91 -36.02
C SER A 267 1.11 -7.45 -35.84
N ALA A 268 0.83 -6.98 -34.64
CA ALA A 268 0.50 -5.58 -34.28
C ALA A 268 -0.76 -5.00 -34.98
N LYS A 269 -1.72 -5.83 -35.44
CA LYS A 269 -3.00 -5.36 -36.04
C LYS A 269 -3.79 -4.48 -35.09
N SER A 270 -3.96 -4.92 -33.84
CA SER A 270 -4.68 -4.14 -32.83
C SER A 270 -3.95 -2.84 -32.49
N THR A 271 -2.63 -2.85 -32.52
CA THR A 271 -1.81 -1.66 -32.32
C THR A 271 -2.08 -0.61 -33.40
N LEU A 272 -2.12 -1.05 -34.68
CA LEU A 272 -2.43 -0.15 -35.78
C LEU A 272 -3.79 0.54 -35.62
N VAL A 273 -4.82 -0.25 -35.30
CA VAL A 273 -6.19 0.27 -35.12
C VAL A 273 -6.29 1.21 -33.90
N GLN A 274 -5.53 0.95 -32.82
CA GLN A 274 -5.52 1.78 -31.60
C GLN A 274 -4.90 3.17 -31.81
N LEU A 275 -4.10 3.38 -32.83
CA LEU A 275 -3.53 4.69 -33.16
C LEU A 275 -4.56 5.64 -33.79
N ILE A 276 -5.63 5.11 -34.41
CA ILE A 276 -6.66 5.92 -35.08
C ILE A 276 -7.43 6.79 -34.05
N PRO A 277 -8.01 6.23 -32.95
CA PRO A 277 -8.68 7.03 -31.91
C PRO A 277 -7.66 7.66 -30.94
N ARG A 278 -6.39 7.71 -31.30
CA ARG A 278 -5.31 8.27 -30.46
C ARG A 278 -5.32 7.69 -29.04
N LEU A 279 -5.32 6.33 -28.92
CA LEU A 279 -5.08 5.69 -27.62
C LEU A 279 -3.59 5.75 -27.25
N TYR A 280 -2.73 5.93 -28.25
CA TYR A 280 -1.29 6.16 -28.11
C TYR A 280 -0.86 7.16 -29.18
N ASP A 281 0.18 7.95 -28.91
CA ASP A 281 0.84 8.78 -29.90
C ASP A 281 1.92 7.98 -30.61
N VAL A 282 2.11 8.22 -31.91
CA VAL A 282 3.14 7.57 -32.73
C VAL A 282 4.55 7.98 -32.30
N THR A 283 5.52 7.07 -32.40
CA THR A 283 6.94 7.38 -32.11
C THR A 283 7.54 8.24 -33.23
N ARG A 284 7.20 7.95 -34.48
CA ARG A 284 7.61 8.72 -35.69
C ARG A 284 6.48 8.69 -36.70
N GLY A 285 6.47 9.66 -37.61
CA GLY A 285 5.45 9.78 -38.65
C GLY A 285 4.19 10.48 -38.15
N SER A 286 3.10 10.30 -38.85
CA SER A 286 1.80 10.89 -38.53
C SER A 286 0.64 9.97 -38.88
N VAL A 287 -0.42 10.02 -38.06
CA VAL A 287 -1.72 9.43 -38.37
C VAL A 287 -2.72 10.55 -38.54
N LYS A 288 -3.44 10.58 -39.65
CA LYS A 288 -4.42 11.62 -39.94
C LYS A 288 -5.80 11.00 -40.09
N VAL A 289 -6.82 11.70 -39.61
CA VAL A 289 -8.23 11.39 -39.81
C VAL A 289 -8.89 12.63 -40.42
N GLY A 290 -9.63 12.46 -41.53
CA GLY A 290 -10.22 13.62 -42.21
C GLY A 290 -9.18 14.65 -42.69
N GLY A 291 -7.94 14.20 -42.98
CA GLY A 291 -6.82 15.04 -43.39
C GLY A 291 -6.09 15.83 -42.30
N VAL A 292 -6.51 15.70 -41.01
CA VAL A 292 -5.88 16.37 -39.86
C VAL A 292 -5.16 15.34 -39.01
N ASP A 293 -3.98 15.66 -38.47
CA ASP A 293 -3.22 14.79 -37.57
C ASP A 293 -4.04 14.52 -36.27
N VAL A 294 -4.08 13.28 -35.83
CA VAL A 294 -4.81 12.89 -34.62
C VAL A 294 -4.33 13.64 -33.36
N ARG A 295 -3.10 14.15 -33.37
CA ARG A 295 -2.52 14.95 -32.27
C ARG A 295 -3.08 16.37 -32.20
N ASP A 296 -3.62 16.88 -33.30
CA ASP A 296 -4.17 18.23 -33.39
C ASP A 296 -5.66 18.30 -33.05
N TYR A 297 -6.32 17.15 -32.92
CA TYR A 297 -7.72 17.08 -32.51
C TYR A 297 -7.92 17.25 -30.99
N ASP A 298 -9.11 17.74 -30.62
CA ASP A 298 -9.65 17.47 -29.30
C ASP A 298 -9.87 15.96 -29.14
N ILE A 299 -9.34 15.37 -28.06
CA ILE A 299 -9.34 13.91 -27.85
C ILE A 299 -10.77 13.36 -27.73
N GLU A 300 -11.67 14.10 -27.08
CA GLU A 300 -13.09 13.68 -26.92
C GLU A 300 -13.77 13.69 -28.29
N THR A 301 -13.66 14.78 -29.04
CA THR A 301 -14.24 14.90 -30.38
C THR A 301 -13.76 13.78 -31.32
N LEU A 302 -12.45 13.51 -31.35
CA LEU A 302 -11.91 12.42 -32.21
C LEU A 302 -12.49 11.06 -31.80
N ARG A 303 -12.63 10.79 -30.51
CA ARG A 303 -13.13 9.50 -30.00
C ARG A 303 -14.63 9.33 -30.12
N ASP A 304 -15.37 10.41 -30.15
CA ASP A 304 -16.81 10.37 -30.42
C ASP A 304 -17.12 9.99 -31.86
N GLU A 305 -16.25 10.37 -32.80
CA GLU A 305 -16.38 10.06 -34.24
C GLU A 305 -15.74 8.71 -34.62
N VAL A 306 -14.89 8.12 -33.78
CA VAL A 306 -14.20 6.86 -34.05
C VAL A 306 -14.67 5.76 -33.13
N ALA A 307 -15.65 4.98 -33.56
CA ALA A 307 -16.11 3.82 -32.78
C ALA A 307 -15.14 2.64 -32.90
N MET A 308 -14.79 2.02 -31.78
CA MET A 308 -13.89 0.88 -31.71
C MET A 308 -14.54 -0.33 -31.05
N VAL A 309 -14.58 -1.47 -31.76
CA VAL A 309 -15.02 -2.75 -31.20
C VAL A 309 -13.81 -3.58 -30.82
N LEU A 310 -13.66 -3.84 -29.51
CA LEU A 310 -12.52 -4.58 -28.97
C LEU A 310 -12.69 -6.10 -29.14
N GLN A 311 -11.59 -6.84 -29.12
CA GLN A 311 -11.58 -8.31 -29.15
C GLN A 311 -12.29 -8.92 -27.92
N LYS A 312 -12.19 -8.26 -26.75
CA LYS A 312 -12.89 -8.60 -25.53
C LYS A 312 -13.76 -7.39 -25.15
N ASN A 313 -15.05 -7.48 -25.38
CA ASN A 313 -15.99 -6.47 -24.94
C ASN A 313 -16.43 -6.77 -23.51
N VAL A 314 -16.31 -5.78 -22.64
CA VAL A 314 -16.80 -5.84 -21.25
C VAL A 314 -17.95 -4.85 -21.14
N LEU A 315 -19.10 -5.35 -20.73
CA LEU A 315 -20.26 -4.50 -20.46
C LEU A 315 -20.25 -4.08 -18.98
N PHE A 316 -20.50 -2.81 -18.73
CA PHE A 316 -20.75 -2.32 -17.38
C PHE A 316 -22.18 -2.70 -16.96
N SER A 317 -22.39 -2.87 -15.65
CA SER A 317 -23.73 -3.08 -15.09
C SER A 317 -24.53 -1.79 -15.24
N GLY A 318 -25.66 -1.87 -15.92
CA GLY A 318 -26.54 -0.72 -16.19
C GLY A 318 -27.66 -1.10 -17.14
N THR A 319 -28.45 -0.12 -17.56
CA THR A 319 -29.47 -0.31 -18.62
C THR A 319 -28.81 -0.08 -19.98
N ILE A 320 -29.32 -0.76 -21.03
CA ILE A 320 -28.81 -0.59 -22.42
C ILE A 320 -29.05 0.85 -22.91
N LYS A 321 -29.93 1.60 -22.26
CA LYS A 321 -30.29 2.97 -22.64
C LYS A 321 -29.37 4.03 -22.01
N GLU A 322 -28.68 3.70 -20.94
CA GLU A 322 -27.66 4.54 -20.32
C GLU A 322 -26.31 4.36 -20.98
#